data_bdb8995cdbce2987c9419866b33b26d3
#
_entry.id   bdb8995cdbce2987c9419866b33b26d3
#
_cell.length_a   1.000
_cell.length_b   1.000
_cell.length_c   1.000
_cell.angle_alpha   90.00
_cell.angle_beta   90.00
_cell.angle_gamma   90.00
#
_symmetry.space_group_name_H-M   'P 1'
#
loop_
_entity.id
_entity.type
_entity.pdbx_description
1 polymer ?
#
loop_
_entity_poly.entity_id
_entity_poly.type
_entity_poly.pdbx_seq_one_letter_code
_entity_poly.pdbx_strand_id
1 'polypeptide(L)'
;MLQNLLRFDTTNPPGNEAACIGYIDDVLTDAGFETTILARDEARANLVTRLAGQGQAPPLLMYGHVDVVTTEKQDWTYPPFEGTLADGYVWGRGTLDMKGAVVMMMAALMRAKAQDLAPPGDVVLAVVSDEEAGGEYGARYLVKDHAELFDGIRYAIGEAGGFSFHIGGSTHYPIMVAEKQICWMKATVRGEGGHGSMPVKGQGMAKLAQALQTLDRRRLPVHVTPPTRQMIEGMASVLPPFQRLLLRQLLNPALTDRILDLMGPMGEIMDPLLHNTVSPTVLQGSSKTNVIPSELTVELDGRLLPGLTADDMVSELGTLLGDEVELTIMRHEPGPPEPDMGLFETLADILRETDPGSTPGPLVLAGVTDARHFSRLGIHTYGFTPMKLPPELNVWR
;
A
#
# COMPACT_ATOMS: atom_id res chain seq x y z
N MET A 1 -24.49 -1.54 8.67
CA MET A 1 -23.09 -1.94 9.02
C MET A 1 -22.11 -0.79 8.85
N LEU A 2 -21.82 -0.26 7.66
CA LEU A 2 -20.76 0.74 7.45
C LEU A 2 -20.86 1.95 8.40
N GLN A 3 -22.02 2.59 8.50
CA GLN A 3 -22.19 3.72 9.43
C GLN A 3 -21.85 3.37 10.89
N ASN A 4 -22.10 2.14 11.31
CA ASN A 4 -21.75 1.70 12.67
C ASN A 4 -20.24 1.50 12.82
N LEU A 5 -19.56 0.88 11.82
CA LEU A 5 -18.10 0.75 11.85
C LEU A 5 -17.40 2.11 11.88
N LEU A 6 -17.92 3.09 11.15
CA LEU A 6 -17.34 4.44 11.10
C LEU A 6 -17.42 5.18 12.44
N ARG A 7 -18.35 4.81 13.32
CA ARG A 7 -18.49 5.42 14.66
C ARG A 7 -17.44 4.96 15.66
N PHE A 8 -16.73 3.89 15.38
CA PHE A 8 -15.56 3.51 16.17
C PHE A 8 -14.38 4.36 15.75
N ASP A 9 -13.86 5.17 16.65
CA ASP A 9 -12.60 5.87 16.45
C ASP A 9 -11.45 4.89 16.69
N THR A 10 -10.88 4.42 15.59
CA THR A 10 -9.76 3.49 15.53
C THR A 10 -8.51 4.18 14.98
N THR A 11 -8.36 5.47 15.27
CA THR A 11 -7.18 6.24 14.84
C THR A 11 -5.89 5.58 15.33
N ASN A 12 -4.98 5.36 14.41
CA ASN A 12 -3.68 4.74 14.66
C ASN A 12 -2.54 5.69 14.23
N PRO A 13 -1.61 6.08 15.12
CA PRO A 13 -1.56 5.75 16.54
C PRO A 13 -2.62 6.47 17.40
N PRO A 14 -2.99 5.95 18.59
CA PRO A 14 -2.40 4.77 19.26
C PRO A 14 -3.01 3.44 18.81
N GLY A 15 -4.13 3.43 18.08
CA GLY A 15 -4.95 2.27 17.78
C GLY A 15 -5.86 1.86 18.95
N ASN A 16 -7.08 1.42 18.63
CA ASN A 16 -8.08 0.95 19.60
C ASN A 16 -9.17 0.18 18.86
N GLU A 17 -8.79 -0.90 18.20
CA GLU A 17 -9.65 -1.62 17.28
C GLU A 17 -10.59 -2.63 17.97
N ALA A 18 -10.30 -3.01 19.23
CA ALA A 18 -11.00 -4.09 19.93
C ALA A 18 -12.54 -3.92 19.95
N ALA A 19 -13.04 -2.70 20.20
CA ALA A 19 -14.47 -2.45 20.22
C ALA A 19 -15.09 -2.56 18.81
N CYS A 20 -14.37 -2.15 17.77
CA CYS A 20 -14.78 -2.29 16.37
C CYS A 20 -14.81 -3.77 15.96
N ILE A 21 -13.79 -4.53 16.33
CA ILE A 21 -13.70 -5.99 16.11
C ILE A 21 -14.82 -6.72 16.85
N GLY A 22 -15.12 -6.34 18.12
CA GLY A 22 -16.25 -6.92 18.86
C GLY A 22 -17.59 -6.72 18.15
N TYR A 23 -17.82 -5.54 17.59
CA TYR A 23 -19.03 -5.30 16.79
C TYR A 23 -19.08 -6.19 15.52
N ILE A 24 -17.94 -6.39 14.85
CA ILE A 24 -17.84 -7.27 13.69
C ILE A 24 -18.12 -8.71 14.09
N ASP A 25 -17.58 -9.14 15.23
CA ASP A 25 -17.82 -10.45 15.82
C ASP A 25 -19.30 -10.72 16.08
N ASP A 26 -19.99 -9.78 16.74
CA ASP A 26 -21.43 -9.87 16.99
C ASP A 26 -22.20 -10.03 15.68
N VAL A 27 -21.91 -9.21 14.66
CA VAL A 27 -22.62 -9.25 13.36
C VAL A 27 -22.40 -10.58 12.64
N LEU A 28 -21.18 -11.12 12.64
CA LEU A 28 -20.85 -12.39 11.97
C LEU A 28 -21.41 -13.59 12.74
N THR A 29 -21.37 -13.57 14.07
CA THR A 29 -21.92 -14.61 14.92
C THR A 29 -23.44 -14.66 14.81
N ASP A 30 -24.13 -13.52 14.81
CA ASP A 30 -25.57 -13.42 14.55
C ASP A 30 -25.95 -13.97 13.16
N ALA A 31 -25.06 -13.85 12.17
CA ALA A 31 -25.21 -14.45 10.84
C ALA A 31 -24.83 -15.94 10.81
N GLY A 32 -24.46 -16.53 11.96
CA GLY A 32 -24.15 -17.94 12.14
C GLY A 32 -22.73 -18.33 11.74
N PHE A 33 -21.78 -17.41 11.70
CA PHE A 33 -20.36 -17.74 11.52
C PHE A 33 -19.71 -18.10 12.87
N GLU A 34 -18.74 -19.00 12.83
CA GLU A 34 -17.79 -19.18 13.90
C GLU A 34 -16.62 -18.21 13.67
N THR A 35 -16.29 -17.42 14.68
CA THR A 35 -15.24 -16.41 14.63
C THR A 35 -14.13 -16.72 15.62
N THR A 36 -12.92 -16.30 15.33
CA THR A 36 -11.77 -16.38 16.23
C THR A 36 -11.20 -14.98 16.40
N ILE A 37 -11.24 -14.46 17.63
CA ILE A 37 -10.60 -13.19 17.97
C ILE A 37 -9.18 -13.46 18.49
N LEU A 38 -8.19 -12.78 17.91
CA LEU A 38 -6.78 -12.93 18.22
C LEU A 38 -6.17 -11.55 18.50
N ALA A 39 -5.49 -11.40 19.62
CA ALA A 39 -4.91 -10.13 20.01
C ALA A 39 -3.55 -10.35 20.69
N ARG A 40 -2.53 -9.66 20.17
CA ARG A 40 -1.24 -9.53 20.87
C ARG A 40 -1.31 -8.47 21.97
N ASP A 41 -2.14 -7.47 21.78
CA ASP A 41 -2.52 -6.44 22.73
C ASP A 41 -4.05 -6.38 22.76
N GLU A 42 -4.65 -6.37 23.96
CA GLU A 42 -6.11 -6.43 24.15
C GLU A 42 -6.87 -5.31 23.42
N ALA A 43 -6.25 -4.13 23.25
CA ALA A 43 -6.81 -3.01 22.51
C ALA A 43 -6.74 -3.19 20.98
N ARG A 44 -5.85 -4.07 20.49
CA ARG A 44 -5.47 -4.23 19.09
C ARG A 44 -5.89 -5.63 18.56
N ALA A 45 -7.18 -5.92 18.67
CA ALA A 45 -7.73 -7.22 18.29
C ALA A 45 -7.88 -7.39 16.79
N ASN A 46 -7.78 -8.65 16.34
CA ASN A 46 -8.05 -9.11 14.98
C ASN A 46 -9.13 -10.18 15.02
N LEU A 47 -9.82 -10.39 13.90
CA LEU A 47 -10.85 -11.43 13.78
C LEU A 47 -10.59 -12.26 12.53
N VAL A 48 -10.71 -13.57 12.66
CA VAL A 48 -10.67 -14.52 11.54
C VAL A 48 -11.93 -15.36 11.55
N THR A 49 -12.56 -15.55 10.39
CA THR A 49 -13.68 -16.45 10.18
C THR A 49 -13.57 -17.17 8.84
N ARG A 50 -14.32 -18.24 8.67
CA ARG A 50 -14.26 -19.08 7.48
C ARG A 50 -15.66 -19.47 7.01
N LEU A 51 -15.92 -19.30 5.73
CA LEU A 51 -17.03 -19.92 5.02
C LEU A 51 -16.52 -21.20 4.37
N ALA A 52 -17.06 -22.34 4.79
CA ALA A 52 -16.68 -23.64 4.24
C ALA A 52 -17.09 -23.76 2.77
N GLY A 53 -16.19 -24.28 1.96
CA GLY A 53 -16.40 -24.58 0.53
C GLY A 53 -16.56 -26.08 0.29
N GLN A 54 -16.52 -26.46 -0.98
CA GLN A 54 -16.71 -27.83 -1.45
C GLN A 54 -15.39 -28.64 -1.49
N GLY A 55 -14.25 -28.05 -1.14
CA GLY A 55 -12.93 -28.69 -1.21
C GLY A 55 -12.43 -28.95 -2.65
N GLN A 56 -12.99 -28.26 -3.64
CA GLN A 56 -12.67 -28.44 -5.07
C GLN A 56 -11.59 -27.46 -5.55
N ALA A 57 -11.27 -26.43 -4.76
CA ALA A 57 -10.26 -25.42 -5.04
C ALA A 57 -9.50 -25.06 -3.77
N PRO A 58 -8.29 -24.51 -3.87
CA PRO A 58 -7.60 -23.90 -2.74
C PRO A 58 -8.46 -22.84 -2.05
N PRO A 59 -8.29 -22.61 -0.74
CA PRO A 59 -8.97 -21.52 -0.04
C PRO A 59 -8.58 -20.16 -0.60
N LEU A 60 -9.50 -19.20 -0.54
CA LEU A 60 -9.28 -17.78 -0.85
C LEU A 60 -9.26 -16.98 0.46
N LEU A 61 -8.27 -16.11 0.62
CA LEU A 61 -8.26 -15.12 1.70
C LEU A 61 -8.89 -13.81 1.22
N MET A 62 -9.78 -13.25 2.01
CA MET A 62 -10.16 -11.84 1.97
C MET A 62 -9.65 -11.19 3.25
N TYR A 63 -8.96 -10.05 3.14
CA TYR A 63 -8.50 -9.35 4.33
C TYR A 63 -8.71 -7.85 4.20
N GLY A 64 -8.86 -7.20 5.35
CA GLY A 64 -8.92 -5.75 5.42
C GLY A 64 -8.71 -5.26 6.84
N HIS A 65 -8.25 -4.01 6.96
CA HIS A 65 -7.97 -3.38 8.24
C HIS A 65 -9.11 -2.47 8.70
N VAL A 66 -9.16 -2.22 10.01
CA VAL A 66 -10.16 -1.34 10.63
C VAL A 66 -9.55 -0.15 11.37
N ASP A 67 -8.22 -0.08 11.53
CA ASP A 67 -7.56 1.13 11.94
C ASP A 67 -7.58 2.18 10.83
N VAL A 68 -7.36 3.42 11.20
CA VAL A 68 -7.45 4.56 10.27
C VAL A 68 -6.41 5.62 10.64
N VAL A 69 -5.92 6.40 9.66
CA VAL A 69 -5.04 7.54 9.89
C VAL A 69 -5.75 8.66 10.66
N THR A 70 -4.94 9.53 11.26
CA THR A 70 -5.42 10.68 12.04
C THR A 70 -6.33 11.61 11.22
N THR A 71 -7.25 12.25 11.92
CA THR A 71 -8.14 13.30 11.38
C THR A 71 -7.71 14.70 11.83
N GLU A 72 -6.63 14.80 12.60
CA GLU A 72 -6.13 16.07 13.13
C GLU A 72 -5.65 17.02 12.01
N LYS A 73 -5.90 18.31 12.20
CA LYS A 73 -5.52 19.38 11.25
C LYS A 73 -6.09 19.22 9.84
N GLN A 74 -7.23 18.56 9.71
CA GLN A 74 -7.98 18.39 8.47
C GLN A 74 -9.35 19.07 8.59
N ASP A 75 -9.79 19.71 7.51
CA ASP A 75 -11.13 20.29 7.44
C ASP A 75 -12.13 19.24 6.98
N TRP A 76 -13.14 18.97 7.79
CA TRP A 76 -14.18 17.98 7.52
C TRP A 76 -15.51 18.64 7.28
N THR A 77 -16.16 18.32 6.16
CA THR A 77 -17.54 18.75 5.87
C THR A 77 -18.54 18.14 6.85
N TYR A 78 -18.33 16.88 7.21
CA TYR A 78 -19.09 16.15 8.22
C TYR A 78 -18.14 15.53 9.24
N PRO A 79 -18.56 15.35 10.50
CA PRO A 79 -17.70 14.76 11.52
C PRO A 79 -17.15 13.38 11.08
N PRO A 80 -15.83 13.12 11.22
CA PRO A 80 -15.18 11.96 10.62
C PRO A 80 -15.65 10.60 11.18
N PHE A 81 -16.18 10.57 12.42
CA PHE A 81 -16.58 9.34 13.09
C PHE A 81 -18.10 9.28 13.38
N GLU A 82 -18.94 9.96 12.58
CA GLU A 82 -20.39 9.86 12.71
C GLU A 82 -21.03 8.93 11.67
N GLY A 83 -20.34 8.64 10.57
CA GLY A 83 -20.90 7.86 9.48
C GLY A 83 -22.11 8.54 8.85
N THR A 84 -22.01 9.85 8.61
CA THR A 84 -23.09 10.70 8.13
C THR A 84 -23.56 10.26 6.74
N LEU A 85 -24.87 10.06 6.57
CA LEU A 85 -25.49 9.82 5.26
C LEU A 85 -25.98 11.15 4.71
N ALA A 86 -25.31 11.68 3.68
CA ALA A 86 -25.66 12.94 3.03
C ALA A 86 -25.35 12.87 1.53
N ASP A 87 -26.16 13.53 0.71
CA ASP A 87 -25.99 13.64 -0.75
C ASP A 87 -25.87 12.29 -1.48
N GLY A 88 -26.43 11.23 -0.91
CA GLY A 88 -26.33 9.86 -1.45
C GLY A 88 -25.04 9.12 -1.11
N TYR A 89 -24.18 9.68 -0.25
CA TYR A 89 -22.91 9.12 0.19
C TYR A 89 -22.88 8.87 1.70
N VAL A 90 -22.07 7.90 2.12
CA VAL A 90 -21.68 7.73 3.52
C VAL A 90 -20.34 8.44 3.72
N TRP A 91 -20.35 9.44 4.62
CA TRP A 91 -19.19 10.26 4.92
C TRP A 91 -18.52 9.82 6.22
N GLY A 92 -17.20 9.70 6.21
CA GLY A 92 -16.42 9.39 7.41
C GLY A 92 -15.02 8.90 7.12
N ARG A 93 -14.13 8.98 8.10
CA ARG A 93 -12.78 8.41 8.04
C ARG A 93 -12.89 6.87 8.00
N GLY A 94 -12.17 6.23 7.07
CA GLY A 94 -12.22 4.79 6.86
C GLY A 94 -13.33 4.30 5.92
N THR A 95 -14.12 5.21 5.32
CA THR A 95 -15.17 4.82 4.37
C THR A 95 -14.58 4.15 3.13
N LEU A 96 -13.47 4.67 2.59
CA LEU A 96 -12.76 4.09 1.45
C LEU A 96 -11.61 3.20 1.92
N ASP A 97 -10.85 3.64 2.90
CA ASP A 97 -9.66 3.02 3.44
C ASP A 97 -9.85 2.71 4.93
N MET A 98 -10.15 1.37 5.34
CA MET A 98 -10.82 0.48 4.38
C MET A 98 -12.04 -0.22 5.02
N LYS A 99 -12.69 0.39 6.06
CA LYS A 99 -13.89 -0.16 6.71
C LYS A 99 -15.03 -0.43 5.73
N GLY A 100 -15.13 0.37 4.64
CA GLY A 100 -16.10 0.14 3.58
C GLY A 100 -15.86 -1.19 2.86
N ALA A 101 -14.62 -1.49 2.52
CA ALA A 101 -14.24 -2.76 1.91
C ALA A 101 -14.47 -3.94 2.87
N VAL A 102 -14.15 -3.79 4.17
CA VAL A 102 -14.44 -4.81 5.19
C VAL A 102 -15.93 -5.13 5.21
N VAL A 103 -16.80 -4.11 5.18
CA VAL A 103 -18.26 -4.31 5.12
C VAL A 103 -18.69 -5.02 3.85
N MET A 104 -18.09 -4.71 2.70
CA MET A 104 -18.40 -5.41 1.44
C MET A 104 -18.03 -6.90 1.54
N MET A 105 -16.86 -7.23 2.09
CA MET A 105 -16.40 -8.60 2.30
C MET A 105 -17.32 -9.36 3.27
N MET A 106 -17.67 -8.76 4.41
CA MET A 106 -18.66 -9.32 5.35
C MET A 106 -20.01 -9.59 4.69
N ALA A 107 -20.54 -8.59 3.96
CA ALA A 107 -21.83 -8.71 3.27
C ALA A 107 -21.83 -9.83 2.22
N ALA A 108 -20.72 -10.00 1.48
CA ALA A 108 -20.57 -11.09 0.52
C ALA A 108 -20.63 -12.47 1.20
N LEU A 109 -19.89 -12.65 2.30
CA LEU A 109 -19.90 -13.90 3.09
C LEU A 109 -21.28 -14.18 3.70
N MET A 110 -21.87 -13.18 4.34
CA MET A 110 -23.21 -13.31 4.96
C MET A 110 -24.27 -13.66 3.92
N ARG A 111 -24.21 -13.03 2.73
CA ARG A 111 -25.10 -13.36 1.62
C ARG A 111 -24.90 -14.78 1.11
N ALA A 112 -23.65 -15.22 0.92
CA ALA A 112 -23.34 -16.57 0.49
C ALA A 112 -23.92 -17.59 1.49
N LYS A 113 -23.70 -17.38 2.77
CA LYS A 113 -24.23 -18.26 3.83
C LYS A 113 -25.75 -18.27 3.88
N ALA A 114 -26.40 -17.10 3.81
CA ALA A 114 -27.88 -16.99 3.82
C ALA A 114 -28.55 -17.64 2.59
N GLN A 115 -27.82 -17.81 1.51
CA GLN A 115 -28.28 -18.46 0.28
C GLN A 115 -27.79 -19.93 0.17
N ASP A 116 -27.20 -20.50 1.22
CA ASP A 116 -26.61 -21.84 1.24
C ASP A 116 -25.60 -22.06 0.08
N LEU A 117 -24.90 -21.02 -0.33
CA LEU A 117 -23.88 -21.11 -1.38
C LEU A 117 -22.58 -21.65 -0.78
N ALA A 118 -22.19 -22.85 -1.23
CA ALA A 118 -20.87 -23.39 -0.93
C ALA A 118 -19.91 -23.09 -2.09
N PRO A 119 -18.92 -22.21 -1.92
CA PRO A 119 -17.94 -21.92 -2.97
C PRO A 119 -17.05 -23.14 -3.28
N PRO A 120 -16.32 -23.19 -4.41
CA PRO A 120 -15.46 -24.32 -4.74
C PRO A 120 -14.38 -24.61 -3.68
N GLY A 121 -13.77 -23.59 -3.11
CA GLY A 121 -12.85 -23.64 -1.97
C GLY A 121 -13.39 -22.85 -0.80
N ASP A 122 -12.79 -23.01 0.37
CA ASP A 122 -13.14 -22.19 1.53
C ASP A 122 -12.85 -20.72 1.26
N VAL A 123 -13.60 -19.82 1.90
CA VAL A 123 -13.30 -18.39 1.93
C VAL A 123 -12.99 -17.97 3.36
N VAL A 124 -11.77 -17.53 3.59
CA VAL A 124 -11.32 -17.01 4.88
C VAL A 124 -11.43 -15.51 4.86
N LEU A 125 -12.02 -14.89 5.88
CA LEU A 125 -11.99 -13.45 6.12
C LEU A 125 -11.10 -13.17 7.32
N ALA A 126 -10.10 -12.32 7.15
CA ALA A 126 -9.28 -11.76 8.21
C ALA A 126 -9.52 -10.26 8.30
N VAL A 127 -10.08 -9.80 9.42
CA VAL A 127 -10.20 -8.39 9.74
C VAL A 127 -9.10 -8.03 10.73
N VAL A 128 -8.21 -7.14 10.32
CA VAL A 128 -6.97 -6.87 11.05
C VAL A 128 -6.90 -5.44 11.58
N SER A 129 -6.05 -5.26 12.58
CA SER A 129 -5.64 -3.98 13.14
C SER A 129 -4.28 -3.54 12.58
N ASP A 130 -3.89 -2.28 12.82
CA ASP A 130 -2.50 -1.80 12.73
C ASP A 130 -1.89 -1.71 11.33
N GLU A 131 -2.67 -1.74 10.27
CA GLU A 131 -2.12 -1.61 8.91
C GLU A 131 -1.38 -0.27 8.75
N GLU A 132 -2.01 0.82 9.16
CA GLU A 132 -1.57 2.21 9.05
C GLU A 132 -0.27 2.55 9.83
N ALA A 133 0.13 1.66 10.76
CA ALA A 133 1.39 1.80 11.50
C ALA A 133 2.36 0.62 11.33
N GLY A 134 2.07 -0.29 10.39
CA GLY A 134 3.01 -1.32 9.94
C GLY A 134 2.67 -2.77 10.28
N GLY A 135 1.47 -3.04 10.81
CA GLY A 135 0.89 -4.38 10.95
C GLY A 135 1.44 -5.24 12.08
N GLU A 136 2.21 -4.68 13.02
CA GLU A 136 2.83 -5.45 14.12
C GLU A 136 1.82 -6.15 15.02
N TYR A 137 0.63 -5.57 15.19
CA TYR A 137 -0.48 -6.11 15.98
C TYR A 137 -1.54 -6.79 15.10
N GLY A 138 -1.48 -6.58 13.79
CA GLY A 138 -2.42 -7.04 12.77
C GLY A 138 -1.88 -8.20 11.94
N ALA A 139 -1.80 -8.00 10.62
CA ALA A 139 -1.44 -9.05 9.66
C ALA A 139 -0.08 -9.69 9.95
N ARG A 140 0.92 -8.92 10.40
CA ARG A 140 2.23 -9.47 10.77
C ARG A 140 2.15 -10.42 11.96
N TYR A 141 1.36 -10.06 12.98
CA TYR A 141 1.13 -10.94 14.13
C TYR A 141 0.45 -12.23 13.70
N LEU A 142 -0.62 -12.15 12.90
CA LEU A 142 -1.33 -13.35 12.42
C LEU A 142 -0.41 -14.25 11.59
N VAL A 143 0.33 -13.69 10.66
CA VAL A 143 1.26 -14.46 9.80
C VAL A 143 2.39 -15.11 10.60
N LYS A 144 2.88 -14.46 11.67
CA LYS A 144 3.99 -14.96 12.46
C LYS A 144 3.58 -16.01 13.48
N ASP A 145 2.50 -15.74 14.20
CA ASP A 145 2.13 -16.48 15.39
C ASP A 145 0.91 -17.41 15.18
N HIS A 146 0.20 -17.27 14.03
CA HIS A 146 -1.02 -18.01 13.67
C HIS A 146 -1.06 -18.40 12.19
N ALA A 147 0.10 -18.74 11.61
CA ALA A 147 0.23 -19.08 10.19
C ALA A 147 -0.70 -20.22 9.75
N GLU A 148 -1.02 -21.15 10.64
CA GLU A 148 -1.90 -22.29 10.40
C GLU A 148 -3.32 -21.90 9.94
N LEU A 149 -3.78 -20.71 10.29
CA LEU A 149 -5.09 -20.20 9.84
C LEU A 149 -5.15 -19.98 8.31
N PHE A 150 -3.99 -19.86 7.69
CA PHE A 150 -3.83 -19.55 6.28
C PHE A 150 -3.30 -20.73 5.45
N ASP A 151 -3.27 -21.93 6.03
CA ASP A 151 -2.78 -23.12 5.36
C ASP A 151 -3.53 -23.41 4.06
N GLY A 152 -2.78 -23.68 2.99
CA GLY A 152 -3.29 -24.02 1.67
C GLY A 152 -3.83 -22.83 0.85
N ILE A 153 -3.84 -21.62 1.41
CA ILE A 153 -4.24 -20.41 0.67
C ILE A 153 -3.15 -20.04 -0.34
N ARG A 154 -3.56 -19.87 -1.60
CA ARG A 154 -2.68 -19.42 -2.67
C ARG A 154 -2.90 -17.95 -3.01
N TYR A 155 -4.16 -17.50 -2.99
CA TYR A 155 -4.54 -16.14 -3.40
C TYR A 155 -5.27 -15.41 -2.29
N ALA A 156 -5.04 -14.10 -2.24
CA ALA A 156 -5.76 -13.19 -1.37
C ALA A 156 -6.34 -12.01 -2.15
N ILE A 157 -7.42 -11.45 -1.62
CA ILE A 157 -8.03 -10.20 -2.07
C ILE A 157 -7.94 -9.22 -0.91
N GLY A 158 -7.37 -8.04 -1.16
CA GLY A 158 -7.21 -6.97 -0.20
C GLY A 158 -7.46 -5.61 -0.82
N GLU A 159 -6.91 -4.59 -0.22
CA GLU A 159 -7.04 -3.18 -0.62
C GLU A 159 -6.26 -2.79 -1.88
N ALA A 160 -6.38 -1.51 -2.26
CA ALA A 160 -5.60 -0.84 -3.31
C ALA A 160 -5.92 -1.26 -4.75
N GLY A 161 -7.19 -1.44 -5.09
CA GLY A 161 -7.61 -1.68 -6.46
C GLY A 161 -9.07 -2.09 -6.61
N GLY A 162 -9.51 -2.37 -7.84
CA GLY A 162 -10.88 -2.78 -8.16
C GLY A 162 -11.89 -1.61 -8.21
N PHE A 163 -11.52 -0.40 -7.84
CA PHE A 163 -12.38 0.78 -7.95
C PHE A 163 -12.31 1.42 -9.34
N SER A 164 -13.39 2.10 -9.76
CA SER A 164 -13.43 2.74 -11.07
C SER A 164 -12.55 3.99 -11.14
N PHE A 165 -11.88 4.14 -12.27
CA PHE A 165 -11.05 5.28 -12.59
C PHE A 165 -11.35 5.74 -14.04
N HIS A 166 -11.46 7.06 -14.28
CA HIS A 166 -11.92 7.58 -15.56
C HIS A 166 -10.78 8.26 -16.33
N ILE A 167 -10.44 7.74 -17.51
CA ILE A 167 -9.44 8.32 -18.41
C ILE A 167 -10.03 8.42 -19.81
N GLY A 168 -9.96 9.62 -20.44
CA GLY A 168 -10.34 9.81 -21.84
C GLY A 168 -11.78 9.42 -22.18
N GLY A 169 -12.70 9.45 -21.18
CA GLY A 169 -14.09 9.07 -21.35
C GLY A 169 -14.37 7.55 -21.20
N SER A 170 -13.34 6.78 -20.88
CA SER A 170 -13.45 5.33 -20.60
C SER A 170 -13.32 5.05 -19.10
N THR A 171 -14.03 4.03 -18.64
CA THR A 171 -13.94 3.55 -17.25
C THR A 171 -12.89 2.45 -17.15
N HIS A 172 -11.94 2.62 -16.24
CA HIS A 172 -10.88 1.66 -15.95
C HIS A 172 -11.01 1.14 -14.54
N TYR A 173 -10.61 -0.11 -14.33
CA TYR A 173 -10.54 -0.73 -13.02
C TYR A 173 -9.12 -1.26 -12.80
N PRO A 174 -8.24 -0.52 -12.12
CA PRO A 174 -6.93 -1.00 -11.75
C PRO A 174 -7.07 -2.11 -10.71
N ILE A 175 -6.48 -3.27 -10.97
CA ILE A 175 -6.36 -4.38 -10.03
C ILE A 175 -4.91 -4.44 -9.59
N MET A 176 -4.61 -4.17 -8.32
CA MET A 176 -3.24 -4.27 -7.83
C MET A 176 -2.76 -5.72 -7.94
N VAL A 177 -1.61 -5.91 -8.55
CA VAL A 177 -0.95 -7.22 -8.72
C VAL A 177 0.44 -7.25 -8.09
N ALA A 178 0.99 -6.08 -7.76
CA ALA A 178 2.28 -5.92 -7.10
C ALA A 178 2.31 -4.56 -6.38
N GLU A 179 3.15 -4.48 -5.34
CA GLU A 179 3.43 -3.26 -4.59
C GLU A 179 4.92 -3.06 -4.41
N LYS A 180 5.36 -1.83 -4.11
CA LYS A 180 6.77 -1.58 -3.77
C LYS A 180 7.09 -2.21 -2.42
N GLN A 181 8.41 -2.34 -2.17
CA GLN A 181 8.93 -2.92 -0.93
C GLN A 181 9.50 -1.82 -0.04
N ILE A 182 9.31 -1.92 1.27
CA ILE A 182 9.99 -1.05 2.24
C ILE A 182 11.48 -1.36 2.27
N CYS A 183 12.31 -0.32 2.16
CA CYS A 183 13.75 -0.40 2.36
C CYS A 183 14.22 0.85 3.10
N TRP A 184 13.92 0.93 4.40
CA TRP A 184 14.35 2.06 5.22
C TRP A 184 15.83 1.99 5.51
N MET A 185 16.48 3.13 5.36
CA MET A 185 17.92 3.23 5.46
C MET A 185 18.31 4.41 6.34
N LYS A 186 19.55 4.38 6.79
CA LYS A 186 20.20 5.49 7.46
C LYS A 186 21.41 5.91 6.65
N ALA A 187 21.47 7.17 6.25
CA ALA A 187 22.64 7.81 5.67
C ALA A 187 23.42 8.51 6.78
N THR A 188 24.71 8.21 6.92
CA THR A 188 25.61 8.79 7.89
C THR A 188 26.71 9.57 7.18
N VAL A 189 26.87 10.83 7.58
CA VAL A 189 27.93 11.72 7.06
C VAL A 189 28.85 12.13 8.22
N ARG A 190 30.15 11.98 8.04
CA ARG A 190 31.14 12.35 9.04
C ARG A 190 31.99 13.53 8.60
N GLY A 191 32.42 14.33 9.60
CA GLY A 191 33.28 15.47 9.41
C GLY A 191 34.03 15.82 10.70
N GLU A 192 34.84 16.86 10.63
CA GLU A 192 35.50 17.40 11.79
C GLU A 192 34.48 18.12 12.68
N GLY A 193 34.34 17.66 13.92
CA GLY A 193 33.55 18.33 14.94
C GLY A 193 34.34 19.46 15.62
N GLY A 194 33.63 20.39 16.29
CA GLY A 194 34.33 21.48 16.96
C GLY A 194 33.43 22.49 17.69
N HIS A 195 34.02 23.58 18.11
CA HIS A 195 33.31 24.68 18.77
C HIS A 195 32.68 25.58 17.68
N GLY A 196 31.39 25.93 17.85
CA GLY A 196 30.64 26.71 16.87
C GLY A 196 31.21 28.10 16.53
N SER A 197 32.04 28.67 17.43
CA SER A 197 32.73 29.95 17.18
C SER A 197 33.95 29.82 16.27
N MET A 198 34.39 28.58 15.97
CA MET A 198 35.50 28.29 15.05
C MET A 198 34.99 27.47 13.86
N PRO A 199 34.32 28.10 12.87
CA PRO A 199 33.68 27.36 11.79
C PRO A 199 34.70 26.69 10.87
N VAL A 200 34.49 25.39 10.60
CA VAL A 200 35.25 24.60 9.65
C VAL A 200 34.38 24.42 8.40
N LYS A 201 34.88 24.84 7.23
CA LYS A 201 34.17 24.77 5.96
C LYS A 201 34.27 23.36 5.33
N GLY A 202 33.24 22.96 4.57
CA GLY A 202 33.24 21.70 3.81
C GLY A 202 33.09 20.44 4.65
N GLN A 203 32.73 20.57 5.93
CA GLN A 203 32.56 19.45 6.85
C GLN A 203 31.15 18.85 6.83
N GLY A 204 30.81 18.01 7.80
CA GLY A 204 29.62 17.19 7.84
C GLY A 204 28.33 17.90 7.38
N MET A 205 28.05 19.12 7.86
CA MET A 205 26.85 19.88 7.45
C MET A 205 26.84 20.22 5.94
N ALA A 206 28.01 20.58 5.38
CA ALA A 206 28.09 20.92 3.95
C ALA A 206 27.95 19.67 3.07
N LYS A 207 28.56 18.56 3.48
CA LYS A 207 28.43 17.27 2.80
C LYS A 207 26.98 16.75 2.84
N LEU A 208 26.34 16.84 4.00
CA LEU A 208 24.92 16.46 4.15
C LEU A 208 24.03 17.33 3.27
N ALA A 209 24.22 18.64 3.27
CA ALA A 209 23.43 19.55 2.41
C ALA A 209 23.56 19.17 0.93
N GLN A 210 24.77 18.78 0.47
CA GLN A 210 24.99 18.32 -0.89
C GLN A 210 24.29 17.00 -1.17
N ALA A 211 24.33 16.04 -0.24
CA ALA A 211 23.63 14.76 -0.37
C ALA A 211 22.11 14.96 -0.48
N LEU A 212 21.52 15.77 0.42
CA LEU A 212 20.09 16.09 0.39
C LEU A 212 19.68 16.81 -0.91
N GLN A 213 20.49 17.78 -1.38
CA GLN A 213 20.24 18.46 -2.65
C GLN A 213 20.33 17.50 -3.84
N THR A 214 21.20 16.49 -3.77
CA THR A 214 21.33 15.48 -4.82
C THR A 214 20.08 14.59 -4.85
N LEU A 215 19.58 14.13 -3.68
CA LEU A 215 18.34 13.34 -3.57
C LEU A 215 17.11 14.12 -4.04
N ASP A 216 17.05 15.43 -3.75
CA ASP A 216 15.96 16.31 -4.18
C ASP A 216 15.90 16.51 -5.70
N ARG A 217 17.06 16.53 -6.38
CA ARG A 217 17.15 16.90 -7.80
C ARG A 217 17.32 15.75 -8.76
N ARG A 218 17.69 14.58 -8.30
CA ARG A 218 18.02 13.45 -9.16
C ARG A 218 17.17 12.23 -8.85
N ARG A 219 16.68 11.62 -9.91
CA ARG A 219 16.06 10.29 -9.86
C ARG A 219 17.12 9.22 -9.72
N LEU A 220 16.75 8.10 -9.08
CA LEU A 220 17.49 6.84 -9.17
C LEU A 220 17.31 6.23 -10.57
N PRO A 221 18.05 5.20 -10.95
CA PRO A 221 17.95 4.58 -12.28
C PRO A 221 16.54 4.11 -12.63
N VAL A 222 16.22 4.15 -13.93
CA VAL A 222 14.95 3.64 -14.47
C VAL A 222 14.94 2.12 -14.45
N HIS A 223 13.87 1.53 -13.92
CA HIS A 223 13.64 0.09 -13.95
C HIS A 223 12.26 -0.21 -14.56
N VAL A 224 12.25 -0.95 -15.65
CA VAL A 224 11.03 -1.44 -16.29
C VAL A 224 10.80 -2.89 -15.84
N THR A 225 10.20 -3.06 -14.67
CA THR A 225 9.88 -4.39 -14.15
C THR A 225 8.75 -5.06 -14.93
N PRO A 226 8.61 -6.41 -14.90
CA PRO A 226 7.52 -7.09 -15.58
C PRO A 226 6.12 -6.56 -15.21
N PRO A 227 5.76 -6.36 -13.93
CA PRO A 227 4.45 -5.81 -13.57
C PRO A 227 4.27 -4.36 -14.03
N THR A 228 5.30 -3.50 -13.96
CA THR A 228 5.24 -2.13 -14.49
C THR A 228 5.02 -2.11 -16.00
N ARG A 229 5.68 -3.01 -16.73
CA ARG A 229 5.47 -3.17 -18.19
C ARG A 229 4.02 -3.55 -18.49
N GLN A 230 3.48 -4.57 -17.81
CA GLN A 230 2.10 -5.03 -18.01
C GLN A 230 1.10 -3.90 -17.73
N MET A 231 1.31 -3.15 -16.66
CA MET A 231 0.48 -1.99 -16.30
C MET A 231 0.51 -0.92 -17.42
N ILE A 232 1.68 -0.50 -17.87
CA ILE A 232 1.84 0.54 -18.91
C ILE A 232 1.26 0.06 -20.25
N GLU A 233 1.48 -1.19 -20.63
CA GLU A 233 0.92 -1.78 -21.86
C GLU A 233 -0.61 -1.89 -21.76
N GLY A 234 -1.16 -2.27 -20.61
CA GLY A 234 -2.59 -2.30 -20.35
C GLY A 234 -3.20 -0.90 -20.50
N MET A 235 -2.66 0.09 -19.83
CA MET A 235 -3.09 1.50 -19.95
C MET A 235 -2.98 2.00 -21.41
N ALA A 236 -1.88 1.67 -22.09
CA ALA A 236 -1.66 2.08 -23.48
C ALA A 236 -2.67 1.47 -24.44
N SER A 237 -3.15 0.25 -24.18
CA SER A 237 -4.04 -0.49 -25.08
C SER A 237 -5.34 0.26 -25.39
N VAL A 238 -5.84 1.02 -24.44
CA VAL A 238 -7.12 1.75 -24.50
C VAL A 238 -7.01 3.19 -24.98
N LEU A 239 -5.78 3.70 -25.15
CA LEU A 239 -5.52 5.08 -25.58
C LEU A 239 -5.53 5.22 -27.09
N PRO A 240 -5.85 6.42 -27.64
CA PRO A 240 -5.68 6.75 -29.04
C PRO A 240 -4.24 6.50 -29.53
N PRO A 241 -4.02 6.22 -30.81
CA PRO A 241 -2.72 5.76 -31.34
C PRO A 241 -1.51 6.62 -30.95
N PHE A 242 -1.66 7.95 -30.98
CA PHE A 242 -0.56 8.87 -30.62
C PHE A 242 -0.24 8.83 -29.13
N GLN A 243 -1.26 8.88 -28.26
CA GLN A 243 -1.09 8.80 -26.81
C GLN A 243 -0.55 7.43 -26.39
N ARG A 244 -1.00 6.36 -27.05
CA ARG A 244 -0.48 4.99 -26.89
C ARG A 244 1.02 4.91 -27.19
N LEU A 245 1.44 5.50 -28.31
CA LEU A 245 2.86 5.53 -28.67
C LEU A 245 3.69 6.27 -27.63
N LEU A 246 3.21 7.44 -27.17
CA LEU A 246 3.88 8.24 -26.17
C LEU A 246 4.02 7.51 -24.84
N LEU A 247 2.92 6.92 -24.33
CA LEU A 247 2.94 6.21 -23.05
C LEU A 247 3.89 4.99 -23.10
N ARG A 248 3.96 4.30 -24.22
CA ARG A 248 4.90 3.18 -24.41
C ARG A 248 6.37 3.61 -24.39
N GLN A 249 6.68 4.88 -24.63
CA GLN A 249 8.06 5.36 -24.52
C GLN A 249 8.56 5.36 -23.07
N LEU A 250 7.67 5.33 -22.09
CA LEU A 250 8.05 5.09 -20.67
C LEU A 250 8.75 3.73 -20.46
N LEU A 251 8.55 2.78 -21.37
CA LEU A 251 9.21 1.46 -21.33
C LEU A 251 10.63 1.47 -21.95
N ASN A 252 11.08 2.62 -22.46
CA ASN A 252 12.42 2.82 -22.97
C ASN A 252 13.25 3.62 -21.95
N PRO A 253 14.17 3.00 -21.18
CA PRO A 253 14.91 3.68 -20.12
C PRO A 253 15.65 4.95 -20.55
N ALA A 254 16.04 5.03 -21.83
CA ALA A 254 16.73 6.22 -22.36
C ALA A 254 15.80 7.43 -22.55
N LEU A 255 14.47 7.23 -22.57
CA LEU A 255 13.46 8.25 -22.81
C LEU A 255 12.55 8.49 -21.60
N THR A 256 12.48 7.56 -20.68
CA THR A 256 11.54 7.53 -19.55
C THR A 256 11.53 8.87 -18.80
N ASP A 257 12.65 9.34 -18.32
CA ASP A 257 12.72 10.60 -17.53
C ASP A 257 12.18 11.80 -18.30
N ARG A 258 12.55 11.90 -19.58
CA ARG A 258 12.07 13.00 -20.44
C ARG A 258 10.57 12.95 -20.67
N ILE A 259 10.02 11.73 -20.81
CA ILE A 259 8.58 11.55 -20.98
C ILE A 259 7.84 11.87 -19.68
N LEU A 260 8.34 11.42 -18.53
CA LEU A 260 7.78 11.78 -17.23
C LEU A 260 7.74 13.31 -17.03
N ASP A 261 8.84 14.00 -17.33
CA ASP A 261 8.91 15.47 -17.22
C ASP A 261 7.89 16.16 -18.15
N LEU A 262 7.65 15.63 -19.34
CA LEU A 262 6.65 16.15 -20.29
C LEU A 262 5.21 15.89 -19.87
N MET A 263 4.96 14.84 -19.06
CA MET A 263 3.63 14.47 -18.59
C MET A 263 3.15 15.35 -17.43
N GLY A 264 4.02 16.17 -16.82
CA GLY A 264 3.68 17.02 -15.69
C GLY A 264 3.12 16.24 -14.50
N PRO A 265 1.99 16.64 -13.89
CA PRO A 265 1.45 15.97 -12.71
C PRO A 265 1.21 14.45 -12.88
N MET A 266 0.87 13.99 -14.08
CA MET A 266 0.73 12.57 -14.37
C MET A 266 2.10 11.87 -14.33
N GLY A 267 3.15 12.55 -14.77
CA GLY A 267 4.52 12.04 -14.66
C GLY A 267 4.97 11.86 -13.21
N GLU A 268 4.59 12.77 -12.31
CA GLU A 268 4.87 12.64 -10.87
C GLU A 268 4.21 11.40 -10.25
N ILE A 269 3.01 11.04 -10.70
CA ILE A 269 2.31 9.81 -10.25
C ILE A 269 2.99 8.56 -10.82
N MET A 270 3.48 8.62 -12.07
CA MET A 270 4.10 7.47 -12.74
C MET A 270 5.56 7.25 -12.34
N ASP A 271 6.26 8.29 -11.91
CA ASP A 271 7.69 8.27 -11.56
C ASP A 271 8.03 7.18 -10.52
N PRO A 272 7.32 7.07 -9.38
CA PRO A 272 7.60 6.02 -8.39
C PRO A 272 7.39 4.59 -8.90
N LEU A 273 6.72 4.40 -10.02
CA LEU A 273 6.44 3.09 -10.63
C LEU A 273 7.54 2.65 -11.61
N LEU A 274 8.49 3.54 -11.90
CA LEU A 274 9.60 3.32 -12.83
C LEU A 274 10.98 3.49 -12.17
N HIS A 275 11.01 3.98 -10.92
CA HIS A 275 12.23 4.19 -10.15
C HIS A 275 12.10 3.62 -8.75
N ASN A 276 13.20 3.14 -8.19
CA ASN A 276 13.33 3.12 -6.75
C ASN A 276 13.24 4.54 -6.23
N THR A 277 12.65 4.74 -5.07
CA THR A 277 12.48 6.08 -4.51
C THR A 277 13.04 6.17 -3.10
N VAL A 278 13.54 7.34 -2.75
CA VAL A 278 14.10 7.61 -1.42
C VAL A 278 13.70 9.01 -0.97
N SER A 279 13.07 9.09 0.19
CA SER A 279 12.67 10.35 0.81
C SER A 279 13.41 10.54 2.13
N PRO A 280 14.21 11.62 2.32
CA PRO A 280 14.77 11.97 3.62
C PRO A 280 13.65 12.37 4.58
N THR A 281 13.62 11.76 5.79
CA THR A 281 12.52 11.97 6.74
C THR A 281 12.98 12.48 8.11
N VAL A 282 13.96 11.85 8.74
CA VAL A 282 14.43 12.21 10.07
C VAL A 282 15.89 12.64 10.02
N LEU A 283 16.18 13.86 10.47
CA LEU A 283 17.53 14.43 10.56
C LEU A 283 18.00 14.48 12.00
N GLN A 284 19.19 13.96 12.26
CA GLN A 284 19.83 14.03 13.58
C GLN A 284 21.25 14.58 13.47
N GLY A 285 21.68 15.33 14.51
CA GLY A 285 22.98 15.95 14.57
C GLY A 285 23.31 16.44 15.98
N SER A 286 23.90 17.65 16.11
CA SER A 286 24.20 18.21 17.41
C SER A 286 22.96 18.57 18.20
N SER A 287 22.93 18.24 19.48
CA SER A 287 21.93 18.70 20.46
C SER A 287 22.22 20.09 21.05
N LYS A 288 23.38 20.68 20.72
CA LYS A 288 23.84 21.98 21.28
C LYS A 288 24.19 22.95 20.17
N THR A 289 23.66 24.16 20.22
CA THR A 289 23.87 25.22 19.22
C THR A 289 25.34 25.61 19.05
N ASN A 290 26.16 25.52 20.08
CA ASN A 290 27.59 25.90 20.07
C ASN A 290 28.54 24.73 19.74
N VAL A 291 28.03 23.60 19.27
CA VAL A 291 28.83 22.41 18.90
C VAL A 291 28.64 22.08 17.44
N ILE A 292 29.73 22.04 16.68
CA ILE A 292 29.75 21.49 15.32
C ILE A 292 29.78 19.97 15.45
N PRO A 293 28.76 19.23 14.94
CA PRO A 293 28.71 17.78 15.04
C PRO A 293 29.81 17.12 14.15
N SER A 294 30.42 16.07 14.69
CA SER A 294 31.33 15.21 13.90
C SER A 294 30.61 14.14 13.10
N GLU A 295 29.34 13.89 13.43
CA GLU A 295 28.49 12.93 12.76
C GLU A 295 27.08 13.50 12.60
N LEU A 296 26.50 13.27 11.44
CA LEU A 296 25.13 13.62 11.08
C LEU A 296 24.47 12.41 10.45
N THR A 297 23.23 12.15 10.83
CA THR A 297 22.47 11.04 10.24
C THR A 297 21.14 11.52 9.68
N VAL A 298 20.73 10.89 8.60
CA VAL A 298 19.40 11.05 7.99
C VAL A 298 18.77 9.70 7.80
N GLU A 299 17.53 9.53 8.29
CA GLU A 299 16.72 8.38 7.94
C GLU A 299 16.07 8.61 6.58
N LEU A 300 16.11 7.56 5.78
CA LEU A 300 15.65 7.55 4.41
C LEU A 300 14.49 6.55 4.29
N ASP A 301 13.29 7.01 3.94
CA ASP A 301 12.21 6.13 3.51
C ASP A 301 12.48 5.68 2.08
N GLY A 302 13.14 4.54 1.93
CA GLY A 302 13.42 3.88 0.68
C GLY A 302 12.29 2.96 0.26
N ARG A 303 11.94 2.97 -1.03
CA ARG A 303 10.91 2.11 -1.63
C ARG A 303 11.46 1.45 -2.89
N LEU A 304 11.55 0.12 -2.87
CA LEU A 304 12.05 -0.69 -3.98
C LEU A 304 10.91 -1.12 -4.89
N LEU A 305 11.17 -1.17 -6.17
CA LEU A 305 10.28 -1.80 -7.15
C LEU A 305 10.27 -3.33 -6.97
N PRO A 306 9.15 -3.98 -7.33
CA PRO A 306 9.05 -5.44 -7.27
C PRO A 306 10.20 -6.13 -8.02
N GLY A 307 10.80 -7.14 -7.40
CA GLY A 307 11.90 -7.92 -7.96
C GLY A 307 13.30 -7.34 -7.74
N LEU A 308 13.41 -6.10 -7.19
CA LEU A 308 14.70 -5.53 -6.80
C LEU A 308 15.02 -5.82 -5.34
N THR A 309 16.30 -5.71 -4.98
CA THR A 309 16.83 -6.05 -3.66
C THR A 309 17.32 -4.82 -2.90
N ALA A 310 17.53 -4.98 -1.59
CA ALA A 310 18.14 -3.91 -0.79
C ALA A 310 19.57 -3.57 -1.25
N ASP A 311 20.31 -4.54 -1.78
CA ASP A 311 21.65 -4.31 -2.33
C ASP A 311 21.61 -3.44 -3.60
N ASP A 312 20.56 -3.59 -4.44
CA ASP A 312 20.34 -2.70 -5.59
C ASP A 312 20.15 -1.26 -5.11
N MET A 313 19.33 -1.02 -4.08
CA MET A 313 19.13 0.33 -3.51
C MET A 313 20.43 0.92 -2.97
N VAL A 314 21.21 0.13 -2.21
CA VAL A 314 22.52 0.58 -1.68
C VAL A 314 23.47 0.94 -2.81
N SER A 315 23.52 0.13 -3.86
CA SER A 315 24.39 0.37 -5.03
C SER A 315 24.00 1.64 -5.80
N GLU A 316 22.70 1.85 -6.03
CA GLU A 316 22.18 3.03 -6.72
C GLU A 316 22.44 4.30 -5.93
N LEU A 317 22.12 4.29 -4.63
CA LEU A 317 22.37 5.42 -3.74
C LEU A 317 23.87 5.69 -3.57
N GLY A 318 24.68 4.66 -3.42
CA GLY A 318 26.14 4.79 -3.33
C GLY A 318 26.72 5.46 -4.59
N THR A 319 26.24 5.06 -5.77
CA THR A 319 26.63 5.69 -7.04
C THR A 319 26.18 7.16 -7.10
N LEU A 320 25.00 7.47 -6.57
CA LEU A 320 24.42 8.82 -6.61
C LEU A 320 25.07 9.78 -5.60
N LEU A 321 25.33 9.31 -4.37
CA LEU A 321 25.78 10.11 -3.23
C LEU A 321 27.29 10.10 -3.03
N GLY A 322 27.99 9.08 -3.57
CA GLY A 322 29.45 8.91 -3.43
C GLY A 322 29.88 8.34 -2.08
N ASP A 323 31.18 8.12 -1.94
CA ASP A 323 31.80 7.39 -0.81
C ASP A 323 31.78 8.16 0.53
N GLU A 324 31.41 9.43 0.52
CA GLU A 324 31.34 10.25 1.74
C GLU A 324 30.08 10.03 2.57
N VAL A 325 29.10 9.29 2.03
CA VAL A 325 27.83 8.96 2.68
C VAL A 325 27.80 7.45 2.95
N GLU A 326 27.88 7.08 4.22
CA GLU A 326 27.74 5.68 4.65
C GLU A 326 26.26 5.32 4.72
N LEU A 327 25.84 4.26 4.02
CA LEU A 327 24.47 3.78 3.99
C LEU A 327 24.31 2.51 4.81
N THR A 328 23.31 2.46 5.68
CA THR A 328 22.97 1.29 6.49
C THR A 328 21.48 0.97 6.34
N ILE A 329 21.14 -0.28 6.03
CA ILE A 329 19.75 -0.75 5.98
C ILE A 329 19.23 -0.86 7.40
N MET A 330 18.13 -0.18 7.72
CA MET A 330 17.42 -0.25 8.99
C MET A 330 16.30 -1.29 8.97
N ARG A 331 15.55 -1.34 7.87
CA ARG A 331 14.42 -2.26 7.69
C ARG A 331 14.25 -2.57 6.21
N HIS A 332 14.13 -3.85 5.89
CA HIS A 332 13.76 -4.30 4.54
C HIS A 332 12.62 -5.32 4.66
N GLU A 333 11.58 -5.10 3.90
CA GLU A 333 10.44 -6.00 3.79
C GLU A 333 10.28 -6.40 2.32
N PRO A 334 10.84 -7.55 1.94
CA PRO A 334 10.77 -8.03 0.57
C PRO A 334 9.35 -8.49 0.23
N GLY A 335 8.93 -8.20 -1.00
CA GLY A 335 7.72 -8.74 -1.60
C GLY A 335 8.03 -9.87 -2.59
N PRO A 336 7.01 -10.45 -3.23
CA PRO A 336 7.19 -11.40 -4.31
C PRO A 336 8.02 -10.78 -5.44
N PRO A 337 8.98 -11.52 -6.03
CA PRO A 337 9.80 -10.98 -7.13
C PRO A 337 8.99 -10.73 -8.40
N GLU A 338 7.96 -11.55 -8.63
CA GLU A 338 7.03 -11.43 -9.75
C GLU A 338 5.59 -11.71 -9.28
N PRO A 339 4.58 -11.02 -9.84
CA PRO A 339 3.19 -11.30 -9.54
C PRO A 339 2.76 -12.63 -10.16
N ASP A 340 2.02 -13.45 -9.40
CA ASP A 340 1.26 -14.56 -9.97
C ASP A 340 -0.04 -14.00 -10.56
N MET A 341 -0.24 -14.11 -11.86
CA MET A 341 -1.41 -13.58 -12.57
C MET A 341 -2.59 -14.56 -12.65
N GLY A 342 -2.53 -15.68 -11.92
CA GLY A 342 -3.50 -16.77 -12.05
C GLY A 342 -4.94 -16.42 -11.68
N LEU A 343 -5.17 -15.42 -10.81
CA LEU A 343 -6.52 -14.95 -10.45
C LEU A 343 -6.92 -13.69 -11.22
N PHE A 344 -5.99 -13.00 -11.89
CA PHE A 344 -6.22 -11.69 -12.51
C PHE A 344 -7.39 -11.68 -13.49
N GLU A 345 -7.41 -12.61 -14.46
CA GLU A 345 -8.47 -12.65 -15.47
C GLU A 345 -9.85 -12.93 -14.87
N THR A 346 -9.93 -13.78 -13.83
CA THR A 346 -11.19 -14.00 -13.12
C THR A 346 -11.74 -12.72 -12.51
N LEU A 347 -10.88 -11.92 -11.85
CA LEU A 347 -11.26 -10.63 -11.27
C LEU A 347 -11.63 -9.61 -12.36
N ALA A 348 -10.87 -9.61 -13.45
CA ALA A 348 -11.12 -8.73 -14.59
C ALA A 348 -12.45 -9.06 -15.29
N ASP A 349 -12.79 -10.34 -15.44
CA ASP A 349 -14.06 -10.77 -16.04
C ASP A 349 -15.25 -10.37 -15.16
N ILE A 350 -15.17 -10.51 -13.85
CA ILE A 350 -16.20 -10.03 -12.91
C ILE A 350 -16.49 -8.53 -13.12
N LEU A 351 -15.44 -7.73 -13.30
CA LEU A 351 -15.60 -6.28 -13.53
C LEU A 351 -16.22 -6.00 -14.91
N ARG A 352 -15.81 -6.72 -15.97
CA ARG A 352 -16.39 -6.60 -17.33
C ARG A 352 -17.87 -6.99 -17.36
N GLU A 353 -18.25 -8.02 -16.60
CA GLU A 353 -19.64 -8.45 -16.47
C GLU A 353 -20.50 -7.44 -15.69
N THR A 354 -19.93 -6.85 -14.64
CA THR A 354 -20.65 -5.93 -13.76
C THR A 354 -20.77 -4.51 -14.35
N ASP A 355 -19.74 -4.05 -15.07
CA ASP A 355 -19.70 -2.75 -15.76
C ASP A 355 -19.25 -2.95 -17.24
N PRO A 356 -20.18 -3.35 -18.13
CA PRO A 356 -19.87 -3.61 -19.51
C PRO A 356 -19.26 -2.40 -20.23
N GLY A 357 -18.14 -2.62 -20.93
CA GLY A 357 -17.37 -1.56 -21.58
C GLY A 357 -16.27 -0.97 -20.72
N SER A 358 -16.14 -1.38 -19.46
CA SER A 358 -14.99 -1.06 -18.63
C SER A 358 -13.73 -1.82 -19.07
N THR A 359 -12.57 -1.30 -18.65
CA THR A 359 -11.28 -1.90 -18.96
C THR A 359 -10.52 -2.18 -17.67
N PRO A 360 -10.58 -3.40 -17.13
CA PRO A 360 -9.69 -3.83 -16.06
C PRO A 360 -8.24 -3.89 -16.54
N GLY A 361 -7.30 -3.52 -15.67
CA GLY A 361 -5.86 -3.57 -15.96
C GLY A 361 -5.02 -3.78 -14.70
N PRO A 362 -3.81 -4.36 -14.82
CA PRO A 362 -2.93 -4.53 -13.68
C PRO A 362 -2.43 -3.18 -13.16
N LEU A 363 -2.27 -3.10 -11.84
CA LEU A 363 -1.71 -1.94 -11.13
C LEU A 363 -0.49 -2.37 -10.33
N VAL A 364 0.57 -1.57 -10.38
CA VAL A 364 1.66 -1.59 -9.39
C VAL A 364 1.41 -0.47 -8.41
N LEU A 365 1.34 -0.76 -7.12
CA LEU A 365 1.16 0.23 -6.07
C LEU A 365 2.51 0.83 -5.68
N ALA A 366 2.60 2.14 -5.60
CA ALA A 366 3.81 2.84 -5.12
C ALA A 366 3.98 2.76 -3.59
N GLY A 367 2.88 2.52 -2.86
CA GLY A 367 2.85 2.24 -1.44
C GLY A 367 3.05 0.77 -1.10
N VAL A 368 2.67 0.40 0.11
CA VAL A 368 2.62 -0.97 0.62
C VAL A 368 1.31 -1.19 1.34
N THR A 369 0.88 -2.44 1.42
CA THR A 369 -0.31 -2.90 2.13
C THR A 369 0.05 -4.07 3.03
N ASP A 370 -0.91 -4.62 3.74
CA ASP A 370 -0.71 -5.87 4.49
C ASP A 370 -0.38 -7.09 3.60
N ALA A 371 -0.50 -6.97 2.27
CA ALA A 371 -0.05 -7.98 1.31
C ALA A 371 1.40 -8.43 1.56
N ARG A 372 2.28 -7.50 1.94
CA ARG A 372 3.68 -7.78 2.29
C ARG A 372 3.85 -8.83 3.40
N HIS A 373 2.88 -8.92 4.30
CA HIS A 373 2.92 -9.89 5.39
C HIS A 373 2.43 -11.27 4.92
N PHE A 374 1.30 -11.33 4.23
CA PHE A 374 0.75 -12.58 3.70
C PHE A 374 1.66 -13.21 2.62
N SER A 375 2.40 -12.39 1.88
CA SER A 375 3.36 -12.88 0.88
C SER A 375 4.47 -13.76 1.48
N ARG A 376 4.78 -13.62 2.78
CA ARG A 376 5.75 -14.47 3.51
C ARG A 376 5.27 -15.91 3.64
N LEU A 377 3.98 -16.15 3.53
CA LEU A 377 3.37 -17.49 3.48
C LEU A 377 3.22 -18.01 2.05
N GLY A 378 3.74 -17.27 1.04
CA GLY A 378 3.58 -17.61 -0.38
C GLY A 378 2.20 -17.25 -0.93
N ILE A 379 1.42 -16.43 -0.24
CA ILE A 379 0.09 -15.99 -0.67
C ILE A 379 0.26 -14.79 -1.60
N HIS A 380 -0.30 -14.89 -2.82
CA HIS A 380 -0.31 -13.81 -3.78
C HIS A 380 -1.57 -12.95 -3.61
N THR A 381 -1.37 -11.67 -3.32
CA THR A 381 -2.47 -10.74 -3.06
C THR A 381 -2.81 -9.91 -4.29
N TYR A 382 -4.10 -9.73 -4.50
CA TYR A 382 -4.68 -8.78 -5.45
C TYR A 382 -5.39 -7.68 -4.68
N GLY A 383 -5.11 -6.42 -5.02
CA GLY A 383 -5.93 -5.31 -4.56
C GLY A 383 -7.23 -5.28 -5.34
N PHE A 384 -8.34 -5.62 -4.67
CA PHE A 384 -9.64 -5.77 -5.30
C PHE A 384 -10.77 -5.42 -4.34
N THR A 385 -11.10 -4.14 -4.30
CA THR A 385 -12.23 -3.57 -3.56
C THR A 385 -13.19 -2.93 -4.56
N PRO A 386 -14.00 -3.74 -5.29
CA PRO A 386 -14.75 -3.29 -6.46
C PRO A 386 -15.80 -2.24 -6.08
N MET A 387 -15.59 -1.02 -6.54
CA MET A 387 -16.48 0.12 -6.31
C MET A 387 -16.60 0.96 -7.57
N LYS A 388 -17.81 1.40 -7.90
CA LYS A 388 -18.03 2.42 -8.93
C LYS A 388 -18.00 3.78 -8.27
N LEU A 389 -16.91 4.50 -8.43
CA LEU A 389 -16.70 5.82 -7.84
C LEU A 389 -17.17 6.91 -8.79
N PRO A 390 -17.62 8.07 -8.26
CA PRO A 390 -17.94 9.25 -9.08
C PRO A 390 -16.69 9.72 -9.86
N PRO A 391 -16.88 10.16 -11.12
CA PRO A 391 -15.74 10.62 -11.95
C PRO A 391 -14.95 11.80 -11.37
N GLU A 392 -15.59 12.61 -10.55
CA GLU A 392 -15.01 13.78 -9.88
C GLU A 392 -14.21 13.43 -8.61
N LEU A 393 -14.35 12.22 -8.09
CA LEU A 393 -13.65 11.79 -6.89
C LEU A 393 -12.17 11.51 -7.19
N ASN A 394 -11.30 12.22 -6.51
CA ASN A 394 -9.87 11.97 -6.58
C ASN A 394 -9.45 11.07 -5.41
N VAL A 395 -9.24 9.79 -5.69
CA VAL A 395 -8.84 8.77 -4.68
C VAL A 395 -7.35 8.84 -4.31
N TRP A 396 -6.59 9.73 -4.96
CA TRP A 396 -5.14 9.88 -4.75
C TRP A 396 -4.78 11.10 -3.91
N ARG A 397 -5.76 11.80 -3.33
CA ARG A 397 -5.57 12.99 -2.50
C ARG A 397 -6.33 12.94 -1.21
#